data_163b9e67a7b21cfaa7a5fa8a73812e35
#
_entry.id   163b9e67a7b21cfaa7a5fa8a73812e35
#
_cell.length_a   1.000
_cell.length_b   1.000
_cell.length_c   1.000
_cell.angle_alpha   90.00
_cell.angle_beta   90.00
_cell.angle_gamma   90.00
#
_symmetry.space_group_name_H-M   'P 1'
#
loop_
_entity.id
_entity.type
_entity.pdbx_description
1 polymer ?
#
loop_
_entity_poly.entity_id
_entity_poly.type
_entity_poly.pdbx_seq_one_letter_code
_entity_poly.pdbx_strand_id
1 'polypeptide(L)'
;MKTEFSEENTFPQDFNAELSDKVAAQSEVFSDEGNEYFDEEEYDKAIAVWKQALALIPNPQHTFLESFWLESAIGDAYFMLEKNKEALPHFLNAKSNIKENAHENAFIMLRLGQMYFEANEFENAKEYLLLAYTLDGEEIFQGSKEKYLEFLKENKDLSEI
;
A
#
# COMPACT_ATOMS: atom_id res chain seq x y z
N MET A 1 -3.21 -5.78 -10.06
CA MET A 1 -3.18 -4.93 -8.86
C MET A 1 -4.53 -4.34 -8.47
N LYS A 2 -5.49 -4.33 -9.36
CA LYS A 2 -6.86 -3.88 -9.08
C LYS A 2 -7.60 -4.71 -8.01
N THR A 3 -7.12 -5.91 -7.69
CA THR A 3 -7.78 -6.83 -6.76
C THR A 3 -7.65 -6.47 -5.29
N GLU A 4 -6.61 -5.72 -4.90
CA GLU A 4 -6.40 -5.30 -3.51
C GLU A 4 -6.96 -3.91 -3.23
N PHE A 5 -7.26 -3.14 -4.31
CA PHE A 5 -7.87 -1.83 -4.25
C PHE A 5 -9.18 -1.84 -5.01
N SER A 6 -10.17 -2.60 -4.51
CA SER A 6 -11.48 -2.64 -5.14
C SER A 6 -12.19 -1.28 -5.00
N GLU A 7 -13.03 -0.93 -5.99
CA GLU A 7 -13.82 0.29 -5.99
C GLU A 7 -14.76 0.42 -4.77
N GLU A 8 -14.92 -0.66 -4.01
CA GLU A 8 -15.71 -0.69 -2.77
C GLU A 8 -14.97 -0.13 -1.54
N ASN A 9 -13.65 0.07 -1.63
CA ASN A 9 -12.91 0.75 -0.59
C ASN A 9 -13.26 2.23 -0.61
N THR A 10 -14.11 2.64 0.31
CA THR A 10 -14.46 4.05 0.51
C THR A 10 -13.24 4.80 1.01
N PHE A 11 -12.57 5.54 0.12
CA PHE A 11 -11.51 6.45 0.51
C PHE A 11 -12.10 7.71 1.14
N PRO A 12 -11.37 8.32 2.09
CA PRO A 12 -11.83 9.54 2.71
C PRO A 12 -12.02 10.66 1.70
N GLN A 13 -12.93 11.54 2.00
CA GLN A 13 -13.34 12.68 1.19
C GLN A 13 -12.24 13.74 0.96
N ASP A 14 -11.01 13.47 1.41
CA ASP A 14 -9.90 14.44 1.35
C ASP A 14 -9.21 14.51 -0.02
N PHE A 15 -9.51 13.57 -0.92
CA PHE A 15 -9.02 13.60 -2.30
C PHE A 15 -9.96 14.45 -3.17
N ASN A 16 -9.90 15.76 -2.99
CA ASN A 16 -10.77 16.68 -3.72
C ASN A 16 -10.10 17.37 -4.89
N ALA A 17 -8.81 17.13 -5.11
CA ALA A 17 -8.09 17.66 -6.25
C ALA A 17 -8.22 16.70 -7.45
N GLU A 18 -8.42 17.27 -8.63
CA GLU A 18 -8.53 16.54 -9.87
C GLU A 18 -7.36 16.91 -10.81
N LEU A 19 -6.80 15.89 -11.45
CA LEU A 19 -5.80 16.10 -12.50
C LEU A 19 -6.43 16.75 -13.73
N SER A 20 -5.68 17.57 -14.45
CA SER A 20 -6.10 18.02 -15.76
C SER A 20 -6.30 16.81 -16.69
N ASP A 21 -7.17 16.91 -17.68
CA ASP A 21 -7.47 15.81 -18.60
C ASP A 21 -6.21 15.26 -19.28
N LYS A 22 -5.28 16.13 -19.66
CA LYS A 22 -4.01 15.72 -20.27
C LYS A 22 -3.13 14.93 -19.32
N VAL A 23 -2.98 15.40 -18.08
CA VAL A 23 -2.17 14.71 -17.06
C VAL A 23 -2.83 13.41 -16.65
N ALA A 24 -4.14 13.40 -16.46
CA ALA A 24 -4.89 12.19 -16.13
C ALA A 24 -4.70 11.10 -17.20
N ALA A 25 -4.85 11.46 -18.48
CA ALA A 25 -4.66 10.53 -19.59
C ALA A 25 -3.23 9.97 -19.65
N GLN A 26 -2.23 10.81 -19.49
CA GLN A 26 -0.83 10.39 -19.49
C GLN A 26 -0.48 9.51 -18.28
N SER A 27 -1.00 9.87 -17.10
CA SER A 27 -0.83 9.09 -15.88
C SER A 27 -1.48 7.71 -16.01
N GLU A 28 -2.65 7.63 -16.60
CA GLU A 28 -3.35 6.36 -16.85
C GLU A 28 -2.53 5.42 -17.74
N VAL A 29 -1.94 5.94 -18.82
CA VAL A 29 -1.07 5.15 -19.71
C VAL A 29 0.09 4.53 -18.93
N PHE A 30 0.81 5.31 -18.14
CA PHE A 30 1.90 4.80 -17.33
C PHE A 30 1.44 3.85 -16.23
N SER A 31 0.27 4.11 -15.64
CA SER A 31 -0.29 3.25 -14.60
C SER A 31 -0.64 1.87 -15.17
N ASP A 32 -1.27 1.82 -16.32
CA ASP A 32 -1.64 0.57 -17.00
C ASP A 32 -0.40 -0.21 -17.44
N GLU A 33 0.59 0.46 -18.01
CA GLU A 33 1.87 -0.17 -18.38
C GLU A 33 2.57 -0.77 -17.14
N GLY A 34 2.60 -0.03 -16.04
CA GLY A 34 3.15 -0.52 -14.78
C GLY A 34 2.40 -1.75 -14.25
N ASN A 35 1.06 -1.76 -14.37
CA ASN A 35 0.26 -2.90 -13.97
C ASN A 35 0.58 -4.15 -14.81
N GLU A 36 0.77 -3.99 -16.12
CA GLU A 36 1.18 -5.10 -17.00
C GLU A 36 2.53 -5.67 -16.56
N TYR A 37 3.53 -4.82 -16.32
CA TYR A 37 4.83 -5.27 -15.82
C TYR A 37 4.73 -5.98 -14.46
N PHE A 38 3.91 -5.45 -13.56
CA PHE A 38 3.71 -6.08 -12.26
C PHE A 38 3.09 -7.48 -12.38
N ASP A 39 2.09 -7.65 -13.25
CA ASP A 39 1.44 -8.94 -13.51
C ASP A 39 2.40 -9.95 -14.14
N GLU A 40 3.39 -9.48 -14.89
CA GLU A 40 4.47 -10.28 -15.47
C GLU A 40 5.65 -10.50 -14.50
N GLU A 41 5.53 -10.07 -13.26
CA GLU A 41 6.58 -10.12 -12.23
C GLU A 41 7.83 -9.30 -12.58
N GLU A 42 7.73 -8.38 -13.55
CA GLU A 42 8.80 -7.46 -13.92
C GLU A 42 8.78 -6.20 -13.04
N TYR A 43 8.97 -6.39 -11.74
CA TYR A 43 8.74 -5.36 -10.72
C TYR A 43 9.62 -4.12 -10.89
N ASP A 44 10.87 -4.26 -11.31
CA ASP A 44 11.75 -3.11 -11.55
C ASP A 44 11.22 -2.21 -12.66
N LYS A 45 10.66 -2.80 -13.71
CA LYS A 45 10.05 -2.05 -14.81
C LYS A 45 8.75 -1.37 -14.36
N ALA A 46 7.93 -2.09 -13.60
CA ALA A 46 6.71 -1.53 -13.03
C ALA A 46 7.02 -0.28 -12.19
N ILE A 47 8.01 -0.37 -11.30
CA ILE A 47 8.46 0.74 -10.46
C ILE A 47 8.88 1.94 -11.32
N ALA A 48 9.69 1.70 -12.35
CA ALA A 48 10.19 2.77 -13.21
C ALA A 48 9.06 3.54 -13.90
N VAL A 49 8.06 2.82 -14.43
CA VAL A 49 6.92 3.42 -15.14
C VAL A 49 5.99 4.14 -14.16
N TRP A 50 5.68 3.53 -13.02
CA TRP A 50 4.85 4.17 -12.00
C TRP A 50 5.48 5.43 -11.42
N LYS A 51 6.81 5.47 -11.29
CA LYS A 51 7.51 6.70 -10.89
C LYS A 51 7.36 7.80 -11.93
N GLN A 52 7.30 7.48 -13.21
CA GLN A 52 6.98 8.45 -14.27
C GLN A 52 5.55 9.00 -14.10
N ALA A 53 4.59 8.13 -13.80
CA ALA A 53 3.22 8.55 -13.52
C ALA A 53 3.17 9.47 -12.30
N LEU A 54 3.84 9.09 -11.21
CA LEU A 54 3.88 9.88 -9.97
C LEU A 54 4.49 11.27 -10.19
N ALA A 55 5.54 11.36 -11.03
CA ALA A 55 6.19 12.62 -11.35
C ALA A 55 5.29 13.61 -12.11
N LEU A 56 4.22 13.15 -12.75
CA LEU A 56 3.24 13.99 -13.44
C LEU A 56 2.27 14.67 -12.47
N ILE A 57 2.10 14.12 -11.27
CA ILE A 57 1.14 14.64 -10.31
C ILE A 57 1.68 15.92 -9.68
N PRO A 58 0.94 17.05 -9.79
CA PRO A 58 1.40 18.33 -9.25
C PRO A 58 1.41 18.34 -7.71
N ASN A 59 2.22 19.23 -7.14
CA ASN A 59 2.21 19.47 -5.70
C ASN A 59 0.99 20.31 -5.30
N PRO A 60 0.39 20.05 -4.15
CA PRO A 60 0.70 18.99 -3.19
C PRO A 60 0.14 17.63 -3.62
N GLN A 61 1.02 16.67 -3.89
CA GLN A 61 0.64 15.36 -4.44
C GLN A 61 -0.35 14.59 -3.56
N HIS A 62 -0.29 14.75 -2.25
CA HIS A 62 -1.16 14.05 -1.31
C HIS A 62 -2.65 14.39 -1.46
N THR A 63 -3.01 15.45 -2.19
CA THR A 63 -4.41 15.83 -2.44
C THR A 63 -5.04 15.06 -3.60
N PHE A 64 -4.25 14.26 -4.30
CA PHE A 64 -4.70 13.46 -5.45
C PHE A 64 -4.77 11.97 -5.07
N LEU A 65 -5.90 11.35 -5.38
CA LEU A 65 -6.10 9.90 -5.15
C LEU A 65 -5.06 9.07 -5.92
N GLU A 66 -4.69 9.51 -7.10
CA GLU A 66 -3.68 8.83 -7.92
C GLU A 66 -2.33 8.71 -7.22
N SER A 67 -1.95 9.70 -6.41
CA SER A 67 -0.72 9.63 -5.61
C SER A 67 -0.76 8.48 -4.60
N PHE A 68 -1.90 8.30 -3.92
CA PHE A 68 -2.09 7.17 -3.00
C PHE A 68 -1.92 5.81 -3.71
N TRP A 69 -2.57 5.65 -4.87
CA TRP A 69 -2.49 4.43 -5.65
C TRP A 69 -1.06 4.13 -6.10
N LEU A 70 -0.38 5.13 -6.65
CA LEU A 70 0.98 4.98 -7.19
C LEU A 70 2.00 4.71 -6.07
N GLU A 71 1.93 5.42 -4.96
CA GLU A 71 2.80 5.18 -3.82
C GLU A 71 2.61 3.76 -3.27
N SER A 72 1.37 3.30 -3.15
CA SER A 72 1.06 1.94 -2.70
C SER A 72 1.58 0.88 -3.68
N ALA A 73 1.41 1.10 -4.98
CA ALA A 73 1.86 0.20 -6.04
C ALA A 73 3.39 0.08 -6.07
N ILE A 74 4.09 1.22 -6.01
CA ILE A 74 5.55 1.25 -5.97
C ILE A 74 6.08 0.53 -4.72
N GLY A 75 5.47 0.82 -3.57
CA GLY A 75 5.81 0.13 -2.32
C GLY A 75 5.62 -1.37 -2.42
N ASP A 76 4.52 -1.82 -3.01
CA ASP A 76 4.23 -3.25 -3.17
C ASP A 76 5.24 -3.94 -4.09
N ALA A 77 5.61 -3.31 -5.19
CA ALA A 77 6.64 -3.86 -6.09
C ALA A 77 8.01 -3.96 -5.40
N TYR A 78 8.42 -2.97 -4.62
CA TYR A 78 9.63 -3.06 -3.82
C TYR A 78 9.53 -4.18 -2.78
N PHE A 79 8.39 -4.34 -2.14
CA PHE A 79 8.14 -5.42 -1.18
C PHE A 79 8.27 -6.80 -1.86
N MET A 80 7.74 -6.96 -3.07
CA MET A 80 7.87 -8.20 -3.85
C MET A 80 9.32 -8.52 -4.22
N LEU A 81 10.16 -7.49 -4.38
CA LEU A 81 11.61 -7.61 -4.60
C LEU A 81 12.40 -7.83 -3.31
N GLU A 82 11.73 -7.96 -2.17
CA GLU A 82 12.35 -8.03 -0.83
C GLU A 82 13.20 -6.79 -0.48
N LYS A 83 12.93 -5.67 -1.15
CA LYS A 83 13.59 -4.37 -0.91
C LYS A 83 12.78 -3.55 0.11
N ASN A 84 12.73 -4.04 1.34
CA ASN A 84 11.87 -3.48 2.40
C ASN A 84 12.25 -2.04 2.78
N LYS A 85 13.55 -1.69 2.72
CA LYS A 85 14.00 -0.33 3.00
C LYS A 85 13.51 0.68 1.97
N GLU A 86 13.45 0.27 0.72
CA GLU A 86 12.92 1.10 -0.37
C GLU A 86 11.40 1.13 -0.36
N ALA A 87 10.74 0.03 0.04
CA ALA A 87 9.29 -0.07 0.11
C ALA A 87 8.69 0.85 1.20
N LEU A 88 9.32 0.90 2.37
CA LEU A 88 8.78 1.57 3.54
C LEU A 88 8.41 3.05 3.30
N PRO A 89 9.27 3.90 2.70
CA PRO A 89 8.91 5.29 2.45
C PRO A 89 7.65 5.45 1.58
N HIS A 90 7.45 4.57 0.60
CA HIS A 90 6.28 4.63 -0.28
C HIS A 90 4.99 4.29 0.47
N PHE A 91 5.00 3.28 1.34
CA PHE A 91 3.83 2.98 2.18
C PHE A 91 3.56 4.04 3.24
N LEU A 92 4.60 4.67 3.78
CA LEU A 92 4.43 5.81 4.68
C LEU A 92 3.83 7.02 3.95
N ASN A 93 4.24 7.26 2.71
CA ASN A 93 3.62 8.29 1.87
C ASN A 93 2.15 7.96 1.58
N ALA A 94 1.84 6.72 1.22
CA ALA A 94 0.47 6.27 1.01
C ALA A 94 -0.38 6.46 2.28
N LYS A 95 0.15 6.09 3.44
CA LYS A 95 -0.50 6.35 4.73
C LYS A 95 -0.76 7.83 4.96
N SER A 96 0.23 8.69 4.69
CA SER A 96 0.10 10.14 4.78
C SER A 96 -0.98 10.69 3.86
N ASN A 97 -1.14 10.12 2.66
CA ASN A 97 -2.13 10.56 1.69
C ASN A 97 -3.56 10.36 2.20
N ILE A 98 -3.81 9.29 2.94
CA ILE A 98 -5.12 8.98 3.51
C ILE A 98 -5.30 9.49 4.95
N LYS A 99 -4.28 10.15 5.52
CA LYS A 99 -4.32 10.89 6.80
C LYS A 99 -5.02 10.15 7.95
N GLU A 100 -6.06 10.76 8.50
CA GLU A 100 -6.81 10.24 9.65
C GLU A 100 -7.47 8.88 9.39
N ASN A 101 -7.78 8.59 8.13
CA ASN A 101 -8.38 7.32 7.73
C ASN A 101 -7.34 6.23 7.42
N ALA A 102 -6.06 6.51 7.62
CA ALA A 102 -4.99 5.54 7.41
C ALA A 102 -5.22 4.25 8.19
N HIS A 103 -5.69 4.37 9.43
CA HIS A 103 -5.97 3.24 10.30
C HIS A 103 -7.23 2.44 9.90
N GLU A 104 -7.94 2.86 8.87
CA GLU A 104 -9.08 2.16 8.30
C GLU A 104 -8.71 1.37 7.03
N ASN A 105 -7.47 1.45 6.57
CA ASN A 105 -6.99 0.72 5.40
C ASN A 105 -6.17 -0.51 5.82
N ALA A 106 -6.83 -1.67 5.82
CA ALA A 106 -6.23 -2.93 6.24
C ALA A 106 -4.99 -3.32 5.42
N PHE A 107 -4.99 -3.06 4.12
CA PHE A 107 -3.85 -3.37 3.25
C PHE A 107 -2.60 -2.58 3.65
N ILE A 108 -2.73 -1.28 3.84
CA ILE A 108 -1.61 -0.42 4.26
C ILE A 108 -1.12 -0.83 5.65
N MET A 109 -2.02 -1.12 6.57
CA MET A 109 -1.66 -1.61 7.90
C MET A 109 -0.89 -2.92 7.82
N LEU A 110 -1.37 -3.86 7.00
CA LEU A 110 -0.69 -5.14 6.80
C LEU A 110 0.72 -4.94 6.24
N ARG A 111 0.87 -4.17 5.18
CA ARG A 111 2.18 -3.93 4.55
C ARG A 111 3.17 -3.27 5.50
N LEU A 112 2.74 -2.26 6.24
CA LEU A 112 3.58 -1.63 7.26
C LEU A 112 3.98 -2.63 8.35
N GLY A 113 3.03 -3.43 8.84
CA GLY A 113 3.30 -4.48 9.82
C GLY A 113 4.32 -5.51 9.31
N GLN A 114 4.18 -5.96 8.09
CA GLN A 114 5.12 -6.89 7.45
C GLN A 114 6.53 -6.29 7.35
N MET A 115 6.65 -5.05 6.91
CA MET A 115 7.96 -4.41 6.77
C MET A 115 8.63 -4.17 8.11
N TYR A 116 7.90 -3.74 9.12
CA TYR A 116 8.46 -3.61 10.48
C TYR A 116 8.88 -4.96 11.06
N PHE A 117 8.13 -6.02 10.78
CA PHE A 117 8.51 -7.37 11.18
C PHE A 117 9.84 -7.80 10.54
N GLU A 118 9.97 -7.61 9.22
CA GLU A 118 11.20 -7.97 8.49
C GLU A 118 12.41 -7.10 8.90
N ALA A 119 12.16 -5.91 9.44
CA ALA A 119 13.18 -5.04 10.02
C ALA A 119 13.51 -5.37 11.49
N ASN A 120 12.89 -6.41 12.06
CA ASN A 120 12.98 -6.78 13.48
C ASN A 120 12.46 -5.70 14.45
N GLU A 121 11.62 -4.81 13.97
CA GLU A 121 10.93 -3.81 14.78
C GLU A 121 9.58 -4.35 15.26
N PHE A 122 9.64 -5.34 16.15
CA PHE A 122 8.48 -6.18 16.51
C PHE A 122 7.35 -5.43 17.22
N GLU A 123 7.65 -4.38 17.98
CA GLU A 123 6.59 -3.58 18.63
C GLU A 123 5.76 -2.82 17.59
N ASN A 124 6.41 -2.18 16.61
CA ASN A 124 5.73 -1.53 15.50
C ASN A 124 4.99 -2.56 14.64
N ALA A 125 5.63 -3.70 14.36
CA ALA A 125 5.01 -4.78 13.61
C ALA A 125 3.70 -5.24 14.27
N LYS A 126 3.73 -5.49 15.56
CA LYS A 126 2.56 -5.92 16.33
C LYS A 126 1.42 -4.91 16.24
N GLU A 127 1.73 -3.62 16.40
CA GLU A 127 0.72 -2.57 16.31
C GLU A 127 0.00 -2.56 14.96
N TYR A 128 0.75 -2.53 13.87
CA TYR A 128 0.18 -2.48 12.52
C TYR A 128 -0.52 -3.77 12.11
N LEU A 129 0.03 -4.94 12.47
CA LEU A 129 -0.60 -6.23 12.18
C LEU A 129 -1.91 -6.39 12.97
N LEU A 130 -1.96 -5.89 14.20
CA LEU A 130 -3.19 -5.89 14.99
C LEU A 130 -4.27 -5.01 14.36
N LEU A 131 -3.90 -3.84 13.84
CA LEU A 131 -4.83 -2.97 13.11
C LEU A 131 -5.38 -3.68 11.86
N ALA A 132 -4.51 -4.32 11.09
CA ALA A 132 -4.93 -5.08 9.90
C ALA A 132 -5.91 -6.21 10.29
N TYR A 133 -5.59 -6.96 11.34
CA TYR A 133 -6.46 -8.03 11.85
C TYR A 133 -7.82 -7.50 12.33
N THR A 134 -7.81 -6.39 13.04
CA THR A 134 -9.05 -5.76 13.54
C THR A 134 -9.98 -5.34 12.41
N LEU A 135 -9.41 -4.91 11.28
CA LEU A 135 -10.18 -4.45 10.12
C LEU A 135 -10.74 -5.60 9.27
N ASP A 136 -9.91 -6.58 8.94
CA ASP A 136 -10.24 -7.62 7.97
C ASP A 136 -10.13 -9.06 8.50
N GLY A 137 -9.76 -9.24 9.75
CA GLY A 137 -9.66 -10.57 10.38
C GLY A 137 -8.51 -11.42 9.84
N GLU A 138 -8.64 -12.74 9.97
CA GLU A 138 -7.59 -13.68 9.55
C GLU A 138 -7.42 -13.74 8.03
N GLU A 139 -8.45 -13.43 7.29
CA GLU A 139 -8.44 -13.58 5.81
C GLU A 139 -7.33 -12.77 5.14
N ILE A 140 -7.00 -11.59 5.69
CA ILE A 140 -5.94 -10.74 5.13
C ILE A 140 -4.55 -11.39 5.22
N PHE A 141 -4.38 -12.40 6.10
CA PHE A 141 -3.12 -13.10 6.33
C PHE A 141 -2.97 -14.41 5.54
N GLN A 142 -3.87 -14.71 4.63
CA GLN A 142 -3.80 -15.94 3.83
C GLN A 142 -2.59 -16.00 2.90
N GLY A 143 -2.18 -17.22 2.57
CA GLY A 143 -1.05 -17.48 1.68
C GLY A 143 0.30 -17.26 2.37
N SER A 144 1.22 -16.58 1.72
CA SER A 144 2.56 -16.33 2.24
C SER A 144 2.62 -15.42 3.48
N LYS A 145 1.48 -14.94 3.94
CA LYS A 145 1.36 -14.00 5.07
C LYS A 145 1.09 -14.68 6.42
N GLU A 146 0.97 -16.01 6.44
CA GLU A 146 0.64 -16.77 7.66
C GLU A 146 1.63 -16.57 8.80
N LYS A 147 2.92 -16.41 8.50
CA LYS A 147 3.95 -16.17 9.54
C LYS A 147 3.69 -14.91 10.36
N TYR A 148 3.10 -13.89 9.76
CA TYR A 148 2.76 -12.64 10.45
C TYR A 148 1.56 -12.82 11.38
N LEU A 149 0.59 -13.63 10.97
CA LEU A 149 -0.53 -13.99 11.82
C LEU A 149 -0.08 -14.84 13.03
N GLU A 150 0.80 -15.79 12.81
CA GLU A 150 1.39 -16.60 13.90
C GLU A 150 2.13 -15.71 14.91
N PHE A 151 2.97 -14.79 14.42
CA PHE A 151 3.63 -13.81 15.28
C PHE A 151 2.63 -12.99 16.09
N LEU A 152 1.56 -12.51 15.46
CA LEU A 152 0.53 -11.73 16.13
C LEU A 152 -0.17 -12.54 17.23
N LYS A 153 -0.54 -13.79 16.95
CA LYS A 153 -1.19 -14.70 17.90
C LYS A 153 -0.29 -15.02 19.11
N GLU A 154 1.01 -15.15 18.91
CA GLU A 154 1.98 -15.39 19.98
C GLU A 154 2.16 -14.17 20.90
N ASN A 155 1.93 -12.96 20.40
CA ASN A 155 2.19 -11.70 21.08
C ASN A 155 0.93 -10.96 21.54
N LYS A 156 -0.25 -11.43 21.16
CA LYS A 156 -1.54 -10.80 21.48
C LYS A 156 -2.66 -11.83 21.56
N ASP A 157 -3.47 -11.70 22.58
CA ASP A 157 -4.73 -12.48 22.65
C ASP A 157 -5.76 -11.85 21.70
N LEU A 158 -6.13 -12.59 20.65
CA LEU A 158 -7.07 -12.13 19.63
C LEU A 158 -8.52 -12.56 19.91
N SER A 159 -8.75 -13.33 20.98
CA SER A 159 -10.09 -13.86 21.28
C SER A 159 -11.10 -12.78 21.70
N GLU A 160 -10.61 -11.61 22.09
CA GLU A 160 -11.44 -10.47 22.55
C GLU A 160 -11.66 -9.40 21.46
N ILE A 161 -11.23 -9.66 20.22
CA ILE A 161 -11.32 -8.68 19.12
C ILE A 161 -12.51 -8.98 18.22
#